data_6f655de81490a281dfb73121a9c788cc
#
_entry.id   6f655de81490a281dfb73121a9c788cc
#
_cell.length_a   1.000
_cell.length_b   1.000
_cell.length_c   1.000
_cell.angle_alpha   90.00
_cell.angle_beta   90.00
_cell.angle_gamma   90.00
#
_symmetry.space_group_name_H-M   'P 1'
#
loop_
_entity.id
_entity.type
_entity.pdbx_description
1 polymer ?
#
loop_
_entity_poly.entity_id
_entity_poly.type
_entity_poly.pdbx_seq_one_letter_code
_entity_poly.pdbx_strand_id
1 'polypeptide(L)'
;MNLREKLLANKPKITPIIINGENYYIREFTVGEMNQALYGQQQELIRIAEEQGITLAFNDEITLTEQLSKIYDPNRLTRTLATRLCDEQGNNLFDAKNPEDLAALSALDKAVFEQLSQAIAELEPKNLPADESSN
;
A
#
# COMPACT_ATOMS: atom_id res chain seq x y z
N MET A 1 32.18 8.34 -8.22
CA MET A 1 30.78 7.97 -8.34
C MET A 1 30.08 8.88 -9.33
N ASN A 2 29.44 8.30 -10.34
CA ASN A 2 28.77 9.11 -11.36
C ASN A 2 27.35 9.48 -10.90
N LEU A 3 26.67 10.29 -11.71
CA LEU A 3 25.32 10.75 -11.36
C LEU A 3 24.32 9.62 -11.25
N ARG A 4 24.46 8.61 -12.10
CA ARG A 4 23.57 7.44 -12.05
C ARG A 4 23.68 6.75 -10.70
N GLU A 5 24.90 6.50 -10.26
CA GLU A 5 25.13 5.81 -8.98
C GLU A 5 24.65 6.66 -7.80
N LYS A 6 24.89 7.98 -7.88
CA LYS A 6 24.41 8.87 -6.82
C LYS A 6 22.91 8.88 -6.73
N LEU A 7 22.23 8.88 -7.87
CA LEU A 7 20.78 8.86 -7.88
C LEU A 7 20.23 7.56 -7.29
N LEU A 8 20.80 6.42 -7.71
CA LEU A 8 20.33 5.12 -7.25
C LEU A 8 20.67 4.83 -5.80
N ALA A 9 21.56 5.60 -5.21
CA ALA A 9 21.88 5.48 -3.79
C ALA A 9 20.77 6.03 -2.91
N ASN A 10 19.83 6.79 -3.49
CA ASN A 10 18.70 7.30 -2.73
C ASN A 10 17.68 6.20 -2.54
N LYS A 11 17.60 5.68 -1.34
CA LYS A 11 16.67 4.60 -1.00
C LYS A 11 15.46 5.16 -0.27
N PRO A 12 14.34 4.41 -0.26
CA PRO A 12 13.17 4.85 0.48
C PRO A 12 13.49 5.11 1.94
N LYS A 13 12.91 6.15 2.48
CA LYS A 13 13.13 6.52 3.86
C LYS A 13 12.49 5.50 4.79
N ILE A 14 13.19 5.17 5.87
CA ILE A 14 12.70 4.25 6.90
C ILE A 14 12.45 5.07 8.15
N THR A 15 11.24 4.94 8.71
CA THR A 15 10.85 5.69 9.90
C THR A 15 10.55 4.73 11.03
N PRO A 16 11.21 4.90 12.19
CA PRO A 16 10.91 4.05 13.35
C PRO A 16 9.63 4.49 14.02
N ILE A 17 8.89 3.53 14.56
CA ILE A 17 7.74 3.82 15.42
C ILE A 17 7.79 2.87 16.61
N ILE A 18 7.23 3.32 17.71
CA ILE A 18 7.20 2.53 18.95
C ILE A 18 5.77 2.13 19.24
N ILE A 19 5.53 0.82 19.37
CA ILE A 19 4.23 0.30 19.72
C ILE A 19 4.43 -0.69 20.86
N ASN A 20 3.77 -0.43 21.99
CA ASN A 20 3.85 -1.30 23.15
C ASN A 20 5.28 -1.55 23.62
N GLY A 21 6.13 -0.53 23.49
CA GLY A 21 7.52 -0.61 23.92
C GLY A 21 8.48 -1.26 22.94
N GLU A 22 7.98 -1.69 21.80
CA GLU A 22 8.83 -2.30 20.76
C GLU A 22 9.01 -1.36 19.59
N ASN A 23 10.19 -1.41 18.99
CA ASN A 23 10.50 -0.62 17.81
C ASN A 23 10.11 -1.36 16.56
N TYR A 24 9.30 -0.70 15.73
CA TYR A 24 8.96 -1.19 14.40
C TYR A 24 9.37 -0.14 13.39
N TYR A 25 9.44 -0.52 12.13
CA TYR A 25 9.92 0.38 11.09
C TYR A 25 8.96 0.38 9.91
N ILE A 26 8.74 1.57 9.35
CA ILE A 26 7.89 1.76 8.19
C ILE A 26 8.73 2.38 7.10
N ARG A 27 8.55 1.90 5.89
CA ARG A 27 9.33 2.35 4.75
C ARG A 27 8.43 3.05 3.73
N GLU A 28 8.97 4.08 3.08
CA GLU A 28 8.29 4.69 1.96
C GLU A 28 8.36 3.77 0.75
N PHE A 29 7.47 3.98 -0.22
CA PHE A 29 7.46 3.18 -1.43
C PHE A 29 8.67 3.44 -2.30
N THR A 30 9.15 2.37 -2.97
CA THR A 30 9.99 2.54 -4.14
C THR A 30 9.09 2.95 -5.30
N VAL A 31 9.71 3.41 -6.40
CA VAL A 31 8.93 3.74 -7.60
C VAL A 31 8.17 2.51 -8.11
N GLY A 32 8.82 1.34 -8.10
CA GLY A 32 8.16 0.12 -8.53
C GLY A 32 6.97 -0.26 -7.68
N GLU A 33 7.09 -0.09 -6.36
CA GLU A 33 6.00 -0.38 -5.46
C GLU A 33 4.84 0.60 -5.64
N MET A 34 5.15 1.88 -5.87
CA MET A 34 4.11 2.86 -6.13
C MET A 34 3.35 2.50 -7.41
N ASN A 35 4.08 2.11 -8.45
CA ASN A 35 3.47 1.69 -9.69
C ASN A 35 2.56 0.48 -9.47
N GLN A 36 3.03 -0.49 -8.69
CA GLN A 36 2.25 -1.69 -8.39
C GLN A 36 0.98 -1.33 -7.60
N ALA A 37 1.08 -0.40 -6.67
CA ALA A 37 -0.07 0.02 -5.88
C ALA A 37 -1.14 0.66 -6.77
N LEU A 38 -0.71 1.46 -7.75
CA LEU A 38 -1.65 2.13 -8.64
C LEU A 38 -2.38 1.16 -9.57
N TYR A 39 -1.65 0.21 -10.15
CA TYR A 39 -2.23 -0.72 -11.11
C TYR A 39 -2.71 -2.02 -10.49
N GLY A 40 -1.98 -2.50 -9.50
CA GLY A 40 -2.33 -3.76 -8.87
C GLY A 40 -3.66 -3.71 -8.13
N GLN A 41 -3.96 -2.57 -7.53
CA GLN A 41 -5.22 -2.41 -6.82
C GLN A 41 -6.41 -2.53 -7.78
N GLN A 42 -6.33 -1.86 -8.91
CA GLN A 42 -7.40 -1.93 -9.89
C GLN A 42 -7.59 -3.34 -10.44
N GLN A 43 -6.48 -4.01 -10.75
CA GLN A 43 -6.53 -5.37 -11.26
C GLN A 43 -7.12 -6.33 -10.24
N GLU A 44 -6.78 -6.12 -8.97
CA GLU A 44 -7.33 -6.97 -7.92
C GLU A 44 -8.83 -6.77 -7.78
N LEU A 45 -9.31 -5.54 -7.87
CA LEU A 45 -10.74 -5.27 -7.82
C LEU A 45 -11.47 -5.91 -8.99
N ILE A 46 -10.87 -5.88 -10.18
CA ILE A 46 -11.45 -6.53 -11.35
C ILE A 46 -11.56 -8.03 -11.13
N ARG A 47 -10.49 -8.64 -10.59
CA ARG A 47 -10.49 -10.07 -10.32
C ARG A 47 -11.59 -10.45 -9.33
N ILE A 48 -11.74 -9.67 -8.26
CA ILE A 48 -12.76 -9.91 -7.26
C ILE A 48 -14.16 -9.79 -7.88
N ALA A 49 -14.36 -8.77 -8.71
CA ALA A 49 -15.65 -8.58 -9.36
C ALA A 49 -16.00 -9.77 -10.25
N GLU A 50 -15.01 -10.30 -10.98
CA GLU A 50 -15.23 -11.46 -11.83
C GLU A 50 -15.61 -12.69 -11.02
N GLU A 51 -14.97 -12.88 -9.87
CA GLU A 51 -15.30 -13.99 -8.99
C GLU A 51 -16.71 -13.89 -8.45
N GLN A 52 -17.20 -12.68 -8.26
CA GLN A 52 -18.54 -12.44 -7.75
C GLN A 52 -19.59 -12.42 -8.85
N GLY A 53 -19.20 -12.62 -10.09
CA GLY A 53 -20.12 -12.63 -11.21
C GLY A 53 -20.61 -11.25 -11.61
N ILE A 54 -19.90 -10.21 -11.24
CA ILE A 54 -20.27 -8.84 -11.60
C ILE A 54 -19.75 -8.53 -13.00
N THR A 55 -20.67 -8.05 -13.86
CA THR A 55 -20.29 -7.64 -15.21
C THR A 55 -19.78 -6.19 -15.16
N LEU A 56 -18.54 -5.99 -15.56
CA LEU A 56 -17.93 -4.66 -15.54
C LEU A 56 -18.08 -3.97 -16.89
N ALA A 57 -18.29 -2.66 -16.83
CA ALA A 57 -18.49 -1.84 -18.02
C ALA A 57 -17.16 -1.30 -18.54
N PHE A 58 -16.38 -2.18 -19.20
CA PHE A 58 -15.04 -1.79 -19.68
C PHE A 58 -15.09 -0.72 -20.77
N ASN A 59 -16.25 -0.51 -21.40
CA ASN A 59 -16.39 0.50 -22.43
C ASN A 59 -16.70 1.89 -21.89
N ASP A 60 -17.01 2.00 -20.61
CA ASP A 60 -17.41 3.26 -19.99
C ASP A 60 -16.57 3.50 -18.76
N GLU A 61 -15.58 4.37 -18.89
CA GLU A 61 -14.61 4.61 -17.83
C GLU A 61 -15.27 5.10 -16.55
N ILE A 62 -16.26 5.96 -16.68
CA ILE A 62 -16.95 6.51 -15.49
C ILE A 62 -17.71 5.42 -14.76
N THR A 63 -18.49 4.63 -15.50
CA THR A 63 -19.25 3.55 -14.91
C THR A 63 -18.34 2.50 -14.29
N LEU A 64 -17.24 2.16 -14.98
CA LEU A 64 -16.28 1.20 -14.46
C LEU A 64 -15.68 1.66 -13.15
N THR A 65 -15.30 2.94 -13.08
CA THR A 65 -14.73 3.49 -11.86
C THR A 65 -15.72 3.41 -10.70
N GLU A 66 -16.97 3.73 -10.97
CA GLU A 66 -18.02 3.62 -9.94
C GLU A 66 -18.21 2.18 -9.48
N GLN A 67 -18.20 1.23 -10.42
CA GLN A 67 -18.36 -0.17 -10.08
C GLN A 67 -17.21 -0.66 -9.21
N LEU A 68 -15.97 -0.31 -9.59
CA LEU A 68 -14.81 -0.76 -8.83
C LEU A 68 -14.76 -0.17 -7.44
N SER A 69 -15.27 1.05 -7.27
CA SER A 69 -15.26 1.69 -5.95
C SER A 69 -16.17 0.98 -4.95
N LYS A 70 -17.10 0.16 -5.43
CA LYS A 70 -18.03 -0.57 -4.57
C LYS A 70 -17.57 -2.00 -4.30
N ILE A 71 -16.49 -2.44 -4.91
CA ILE A 71 -15.97 -3.79 -4.70
C ILE A 71 -15.25 -3.87 -3.36
N TYR A 72 -15.59 -4.88 -2.57
CA TYR A 72 -14.94 -5.11 -1.29
C TYR A 72 -13.68 -5.94 -1.50
N ASP A 73 -12.54 -5.40 -1.07
CA ASP A 73 -11.27 -6.09 -1.13
C ASP A 73 -10.86 -6.42 0.31
N PRO A 74 -10.97 -7.68 0.73
CA PRO A 74 -10.71 -8.03 2.13
C PRO A 74 -9.25 -7.90 2.54
N ASN A 75 -8.34 -7.79 1.59
CA ASN A 75 -6.91 -7.75 1.89
C ASN A 75 -6.26 -6.40 1.58
N ARG A 76 -7.05 -5.37 1.32
CA ARG A 76 -6.48 -4.09 0.94
C ARG A 76 -5.59 -3.50 2.03
N LEU A 77 -6.09 -3.48 3.26
CA LEU A 77 -5.35 -2.89 4.37
C LEU A 77 -4.12 -3.73 4.73
N THR A 78 -4.28 -5.05 4.72
CA THR A 78 -3.17 -5.92 5.07
C THR A 78 -2.08 -5.91 4.02
N ARG A 79 -2.45 -5.77 2.74
CA ARG A 79 -1.44 -5.62 1.70
C ARG A 79 -0.63 -4.34 1.88
N THR A 80 -1.29 -3.26 2.28
CA THR A 80 -0.59 -2.01 2.54
C THR A 80 0.41 -2.19 3.68
N LEU A 81 -0.01 -2.84 4.77
CA LEU A 81 0.89 -3.10 5.87
C LEU A 81 2.07 -3.96 5.45
N ALA A 82 1.80 -5.03 4.70
CA ALA A 82 2.87 -5.93 4.26
C ALA A 82 3.91 -5.20 3.41
N THR A 83 3.46 -4.27 2.58
CA THR A 83 4.35 -3.51 1.72
C THR A 83 5.19 -2.51 2.50
N ARG A 84 4.63 -1.91 3.55
CA ARG A 84 5.27 -0.80 4.26
C ARG A 84 6.08 -1.24 5.48
N LEU A 85 5.73 -2.34 6.13
CA LEU A 85 6.46 -2.79 7.32
C LEU A 85 7.79 -3.42 6.94
N CYS A 86 8.84 -3.02 7.63
CA CYS A 86 10.19 -3.49 7.31
C CYS A 86 11.03 -3.60 8.57
N ASP A 87 12.25 -4.11 8.40
CA ASP A 87 13.24 -4.12 9.48
C ASP A 87 14.10 -2.86 9.37
N GLU A 88 15.15 -2.80 10.19
CA GLU A 88 16.02 -1.62 10.24
C GLU A 88 16.75 -1.37 8.92
N GLN A 89 16.92 -2.39 8.12
CA GLN A 89 17.60 -2.29 6.84
C GLN A 89 16.65 -2.04 5.67
N GLY A 90 15.36 -1.98 5.93
CA GLY A 90 14.37 -1.76 4.89
C GLY A 90 13.85 -3.03 4.23
N ASN A 91 14.15 -4.19 4.78
CA ASN A 91 13.66 -5.47 4.24
C ASN A 91 12.27 -5.73 4.78
N ASN A 92 11.34 -6.10 3.90
CA ASN A 92 9.97 -6.33 4.29
C ASN A 92 9.84 -7.52 5.26
N LEU A 93 8.99 -7.35 6.27
CA LEU A 93 8.72 -8.41 7.24
C LEU A 93 7.71 -9.42 6.72
N PHE A 94 6.84 -8.97 5.81
CA PHE A 94 5.76 -9.79 5.28
C PHE A 94 5.74 -9.69 3.76
N ASP A 95 5.19 -10.71 3.13
CA ASP A 95 5.05 -10.75 1.68
C ASP A 95 3.61 -10.41 1.32
N ALA A 96 3.41 -9.29 0.63
CA ALA A 96 2.07 -8.83 0.26
C ALA A 96 1.35 -9.78 -0.70
N LYS A 97 2.07 -10.73 -1.27
CA LYS A 97 1.49 -11.73 -2.17
C LYS A 97 1.27 -13.08 -1.50
N ASN A 98 1.64 -13.20 -0.23
CA ASN A 98 1.51 -14.46 0.51
C ASN A 98 0.20 -14.44 1.32
N PRO A 99 -0.78 -15.29 0.97
CA PRO A 99 -2.06 -15.30 1.69
C PRO A 99 -1.93 -15.57 3.19
N GLU A 100 -0.95 -16.35 3.59
CA GLU A 100 -0.73 -16.64 5.01
C GLU A 100 -0.28 -15.40 5.76
N ASP A 101 0.61 -14.60 5.13
CA ASP A 101 1.05 -13.36 5.75
C ASP A 101 -0.10 -12.37 5.86
N LEU A 102 -0.93 -12.28 4.82
CA LEU A 102 -2.08 -11.38 4.85
C LEU A 102 -3.09 -11.81 5.92
N ALA A 103 -3.29 -13.11 6.06
CA ALA A 103 -4.19 -13.61 7.10
C ALA A 103 -3.65 -13.30 8.49
N ALA A 104 -2.34 -13.45 8.68
CA ALA A 104 -1.71 -13.15 9.96
C ALA A 104 -1.88 -11.67 10.29
N LEU A 105 -1.70 -10.79 9.31
CA LEU A 105 -1.88 -9.35 9.53
C LEU A 105 -3.33 -9.00 9.80
N SER A 106 -4.26 -9.75 9.22
CA SER A 106 -5.69 -9.54 9.47
C SER A 106 -6.07 -9.83 10.93
N ALA A 107 -5.26 -10.61 11.62
CA ALA A 107 -5.51 -10.95 13.01
C ALA A 107 -4.88 -9.98 13.99
N LEU A 108 -4.25 -8.92 13.52
CA LEU A 108 -3.64 -7.92 14.40
C LEU A 108 -4.68 -7.22 15.26
N ASP A 109 -4.25 -6.85 16.46
CA ASP A 109 -5.07 -6.03 17.33
C ASP A 109 -5.42 -4.71 16.67
N LYS A 110 -6.67 -4.28 16.83
CA LYS A 110 -7.15 -3.08 16.17
C LYS A 110 -6.35 -1.83 16.55
N ALA A 111 -6.00 -1.71 17.85
CA ALA A 111 -5.24 -0.54 18.30
C ALA A 111 -3.85 -0.51 17.67
N VAL A 112 -3.22 -1.67 17.52
CA VAL A 112 -1.91 -1.75 16.86
C VAL A 112 -2.04 -1.36 15.40
N PHE A 113 -3.07 -1.88 14.73
CA PHE A 113 -3.33 -1.55 13.33
C PHE A 113 -3.53 -0.03 13.16
N GLU A 114 -4.30 0.57 14.07
CA GLU A 114 -4.56 2.02 13.97
C GLU A 114 -3.30 2.84 14.13
N GLN A 115 -2.42 2.43 15.04
CA GLN A 115 -1.14 3.14 15.20
C GLN A 115 -0.26 3.01 13.97
N LEU A 116 -0.21 1.82 13.38
CA LEU A 116 0.56 1.61 12.16
C LEU A 116 -0.02 2.43 11.01
N SER A 117 -1.33 2.44 10.87
CA SER A 117 -1.99 3.18 9.80
C SER A 117 -1.78 4.68 9.94
N GLN A 118 -1.84 5.18 11.16
CA GLN A 118 -1.59 6.59 11.43
C GLN A 118 -0.16 6.97 11.05
N ALA A 119 0.79 6.14 11.43
CA ALA A 119 2.19 6.40 11.13
C ALA A 119 2.44 6.39 9.62
N ILE A 120 1.79 5.47 8.90
CA ILE A 120 1.91 5.41 7.45
C ILE A 120 1.31 6.66 6.82
N ALA A 121 0.15 7.09 7.31
CA ALA A 121 -0.51 8.28 6.78
C ALA A 121 0.36 9.52 6.95
N GLU A 122 1.10 9.59 8.04
CA GLU A 122 1.97 10.74 8.29
C GLU A 122 3.17 10.78 7.36
N LEU A 123 3.54 9.64 6.77
CA LEU A 123 4.63 9.60 5.80
C LEU A 123 4.18 10.04 4.42
N GLU A 124 2.88 10.00 4.14
CA GLU A 124 2.38 10.36 2.82
C GLU A 124 2.52 11.86 2.60
N PRO A 125 2.95 12.28 1.41
CA PRO A 125 3.04 13.70 1.10
C PRO A 125 1.67 14.34 1.20
N LYS A 126 1.58 15.46 1.89
CA LYS A 126 0.30 16.13 2.07
C LYS A 126 -0.05 17.03 0.90
N ASN A 127 0.94 17.34 0.07
CA ASN A 127 0.76 18.19 -1.09
C ASN A 127 1.05 17.43 -2.36
N LEU A 128 0.23 16.43 -2.62
CA LEU A 128 0.36 15.66 -3.84
C LEU A 128 -0.04 16.51 -5.04
N PRO A 129 0.58 16.26 -6.20
CA PRO A 129 0.21 17.01 -7.41
C PRO A 129 -1.28 16.96 -7.71
N ALA A 130 -1.92 15.83 -7.40
CA ALA A 130 -3.35 15.71 -7.63
C ALA A 130 -4.14 16.70 -6.77
N ASP A 131 -3.66 16.95 -5.57
CA ASP A 131 -4.30 17.91 -4.68
C ASP A 131 -4.10 19.31 -5.18
N GLU A 132 -2.94 19.55 -5.76
CA GLU A 132 -2.64 20.87 -6.28
C GLU A 132 -3.47 21.21 -7.49
N SER A 133 -3.95 20.21 -8.19
CA SER A 133 -4.78 20.44 -9.35
C SER A 133 -6.10 21.09 -8.94
N SER A 134 -6.40 21.06 -7.68
CA SER A 134 -7.59 21.74 -7.17
C SER A 134 -7.40 23.25 -7.13
N ASN A 135 -6.22 23.67 -7.33
CA ASN A 135 -5.89 25.10 -7.28
C ASN A 135 -6.44 25.87 -8.44
#